data_2a7a3908fd58f240c34a6f221ffb6c52
#
_entry.id   2a7a3908fd58f240c34a6f221ffb6c52
#
_cell.length_a   1.000
_cell.length_b   1.000
_cell.length_c   1.000
_cell.angle_alpha   90.00
_cell.angle_beta   90.00
_cell.angle_gamma   90.00
#
_symmetry.space_group_name_H-M   'P 1'
#
loop_
_entity.id
_entity.type
_entity.pdbx_description
1 polymer ?
#
loop_
_entity_poly.entity_id
_entity_poly.type
_entity_poly.pdbx_seq_one_letter_code
_entity_poly.pdbx_strand_id
1 'polypeptide(L)'
;MSKLSIDLPQITETQRHFHPENYILDENLQGAVSVAIALNQPLLITGEPGTGKTRLAHKIAWDLSQSHPEFTSEPLIFNTKTTSVAQDMFYIYDALRHFHDANIKKNQMAEAPPTSDYIELRAFGKALALSNPEELQKGRFIQENMSKSSVVLIDEIDKAPRDFPNDILNEIENMEFEIKEAGNYKIKKGPDHRIVVIMTSNSEKNLPEPFLRRCVFYRIPFPEKEQLLQIVESQLGERNDYADEKLIEHFETIRSVIKKKKPATAELLAWLRILELHHFLDDSVNFNLLNSRQKKVLKMSYSVLAKDKNDLKNIETNFLK
;
A
#
# COMPACT_ATOMS: atom_id res chain seq x y z
N MET A 1 36.86 14.66 -17.87
CA MET A 1 35.61 14.00 -17.44
C MET A 1 35.93 13.17 -16.21
N SER A 2 35.46 13.58 -15.04
CA SER A 2 35.61 12.79 -13.81
C SER A 2 34.76 11.52 -13.93
N LYS A 3 35.36 10.36 -13.78
CA LYS A 3 34.62 9.11 -13.68
C LYS A 3 33.73 9.18 -12.43
N LEU A 4 32.44 8.79 -12.57
CA LEU A 4 31.54 8.64 -11.47
C LEU A 4 32.05 7.44 -10.61
N SER A 5 32.57 7.74 -9.42
CA SER A 5 32.90 6.73 -8.42
C SER A 5 31.68 6.57 -7.52
N ILE A 6 30.97 5.45 -7.66
CA ILE A 6 29.84 5.12 -6.81
C ILE A 6 30.27 3.91 -5.98
N ASP A 7 30.42 4.11 -4.68
CA ASP A 7 30.49 3.02 -3.74
C ASP A 7 29.09 2.44 -3.56
N LEU A 8 28.90 1.20 -4.02
CA LEU A 8 27.64 0.50 -3.80
C LEU A 8 27.67 -0.11 -2.40
N PRO A 9 26.80 0.37 -1.49
CA PRO A 9 26.70 -0.25 -0.18
C PRO A 9 26.23 -1.69 -0.30
N GLN A 10 26.76 -2.56 0.56
CA GLN A 10 26.22 -3.92 0.66
C GLN A 10 24.77 -3.85 1.11
N ILE A 11 23.88 -4.39 0.29
CA ILE A 11 22.47 -4.48 0.60
C ILE A 11 22.28 -5.73 1.47
N THR A 12 22.19 -5.55 2.77
CA THR A 12 21.78 -6.62 3.66
C THR A 12 20.29 -6.88 3.49
N GLU A 13 19.86 -8.13 3.39
CA GLU A 13 18.45 -8.54 3.23
C GLU A 13 17.55 -7.98 4.35
N THR A 14 18.07 -7.82 5.55
CA THR A 14 17.39 -7.22 6.72
C THR A 14 16.93 -5.78 6.49
N GLN A 15 17.51 -5.04 5.55
CA GLN A 15 17.15 -3.63 5.30
C GLN A 15 15.94 -3.45 4.36
N ARG A 16 15.35 -4.54 3.81
CA ARG A 16 14.32 -4.47 2.77
C ARG A 16 12.93 -4.84 3.19
N HIS A 17 12.76 -5.58 4.28
CA HIS A 17 11.45 -6.14 4.60
C HIS A 17 10.76 -5.37 5.74
N PHE A 18 9.73 -4.61 5.35
CA PHE A 18 8.70 -4.19 6.28
C PHE A 18 8.04 -5.46 6.85
N HIS A 19 8.18 -5.68 8.15
CA HIS A 19 7.38 -6.70 8.82
C HIS A 19 6.09 -6.05 9.33
N PRO A 20 4.91 -6.62 9.05
CA PRO A 20 3.64 -6.03 9.46
C PRO A 20 3.54 -5.78 10.98
N GLU A 21 4.19 -6.60 11.79
CA GLU A 21 4.28 -6.45 13.24
C GLU A 21 4.83 -5.08 13.67
N ASN A 22 5.77 -4.53 12.89
CA ASN A 22 6.42 -3.26 13.17
C ASN A 22 5.59 -2.03 12.78
N TYR A 23 4.33 -2.23 12.32
CA TYR A 23 3.42 -1.12 12.05
C TYR A 23 2.72 -0.68 13.34
N ILE A 24 2.86 0.59 13.69
CA ILE A 24 2.26 1.16 14.90
C ILE A 24 0.85 1.64 14.59
N LEU A 25 -0.13 1.02 15.25
CA LEU A 25 -1.54 1.43 15.20
C LEU A 25 -1.83 2.35 16.40
N ASP A 26 -2.31 3.55 16.16
CA ASP A 26 -2.92 4.36 17.20
C ASP A 26 -4.32 3.83 17.56
N GLU A 27 -4.80 4.18 18.78
CA GLU A 27 -6.09 3.70 19.30
C GLU A 27 -7.29 4.12 18.42
N ASN A 28 -7.25 5.30 17.81
CA ASN A 28 -8.34 5.81 16.99
C ASN A 28 -8.41 5.03 15.66
N LEU A 29 -7.25 4.76 15.05
CA LEU A 29 -7.15 3.96 13.84
C LEU A 29 -7.61 2.52 14.10
N GLN A 30 -7.20 1.93 15.22
CA GLN A 30 -7.66 0.60 15.65
C GLN A 30 -9.19 0.59 15.85
N GLY A 31 -9.73 1.65 16.45
CA GLY A 31 -11.17 1.85 16.60
C GLY A 31 -11.90 1.89 15.25
N ALA A 32 -11.38 2.66 14.28
CA ALA A 32 -11.96 2.75 12.94
C ALA A 32 -11.94 1.40 12.20
N VAL A 33 -10.85 0.64 12.31
CA VAL A 33 -10.75 -0.73 11.77
C VAL A 33 -11.81 -1.63 12.39
N SER A 34 -11.95 -1.61 13.73
CA SER A 34 -12.91 -2.43 14.46
C SER A 34 -14.35 -2.09 14.04
N VAL A 35 -14.67 -0.82 13.88
CA VAL A 35 -16.00 -0.35 13.41
C VAL A 35 -16.27 -0.83 11.99
N ALA A 36 -15.30 -0.71 11.08
CA ALA A 36 -15.46 -1.16 9.69
C ALA A 36 -15.74 -2.67 9.62
N ILE A 37 -15.00 -3.48 10.38
CA ILE A 37 -15.21 -4.93 10.47
C ILE A 37 -16.58 -5.26 11.08
N ALA A 38 -16.98 -4.58 12.15
CA ALA A 38 -18.25 -4.83 12.83
C ALA A 38 -19.46 -4.48 11.95
N LEU A 39 -19.37 -3.38 11.18
CA LEU A 39 -20.41 -2.95 10.26
C LEU A 39 -20.37 -3.66 8.89
N ASN A 40 -19.33 -4.46 8.62
CA ASN A 40 -19.06 -5.05 7.31
C ASN A 40 -19.05 -3.99 6.19
N GLN A 41 -18.48 -2.82 6.50
CA GLN A 41 -18.34 -1.70 5.56
C GLN A 41 -16.88 -1.49 5.15
N PRO A 42 -16.62 -1.02 3.93
CA PRO A 42 -15.27 -0.66 3.52
C PRO A 42 -14.67 0.43 4.42
N LEU A 43 -13.39 0.31 4.74
CA LEU A 43 -12.64 1.32 5.47
C LEU A 43 -11.87 2.20 4.47
N LEU A 44 -12.27 3.45 4.35
CA LEU A 44 -11.56 4.44 3.54
C LEU A 44 -10.52 5.17 4.39
N ILE A 45 -9.26 4.95 4.08
CA ILE A 45 -8.12 5.59 4.73
C ILE A 45 -7.60 6.72 3.86
N THR A 46 -7.58 7.93 4.41
CA THR A 46 -6.98 9.09 3.75
C THR A 46 -5.77 9.60 4.54
N GLY A 47 -4.98 10.46 3.94
CA GLY A 47 -3.79 11.05 4.56
C GLY A 47 -2.73 11.43 3.54
N GLU A 48 -1.68 12.11 4.02
CA GLU A 48 -0.57 12.52 3.16
C GLU A 48 0.13 11.29 2.52
N PRO A 49 0.71 11.42 1.31
CA PRO A 49 1.56 10.37 0.75
C PRO A 49 2.68 9.98 1.72
N GLY A 50 2.99 8.69 1.82
CA GLY A 50 4.08 8.20 2.68
C GLY A 50 3.72 8.02 4.17
N THR A 51 2.44 8.20 4.57
CA THR A 51 1.99 7.96 5.96
C THR A 51 1.69 6.49 6.30
N GLY A 52 2.02 5.56 5.40
CA GLY A 52 1.88 4.13 5.68
C GLY A 52 0.49 3.53 5.38
N LYS A 53 -0.39 4.21 4.65
CA LYS A 53 -1.75 3.73 4.33
C LYS A 53 -1.78 2.33 3.73
N THR A 54 -0.95 2.05 2.73
CA THR A 54 -0.85 0.74 2.08
C THR A 54 -0.35 -0.34 3.07
N ARG A 55 0.61 0.02 3.94
CA ARG A 55 1.16 -0.89 4.96
C ARG A 55 0.14 -1.28 6.03
N LEU A 56 -0.84 -0.42 6.30
CA LEU A 56 -1.93 -0.72 7.21
C LEU A 56 -2.71 -1.98 6.80
N ALA A 57 -2.96 -2.18 5.51
CA ALA A 57 -3.66 -3.37 5.05
C ALA A 57 -2.87 -4.67 5.33
N HIS A 58 -1.53 -4.62 5.20
CA HIS A 58 -0.67 -5.74 5.58
C HIS A 58 -0.71 -5.99 7.09
N LYS A 59 -0.69 -4.92 7.90
CA LYS A 59 -0.82 -5.03 9.37
C LYS A 59 -2.13 -5.69 9.76
N ILE A 60 -3.25 -5.24 9.20
CA ILE A 60 -4.58 -5.79 9.51
C ILE A 60 -4.69 -7.26 9.08
N ALA A 61 -4.20 -7.61 7.87
CA ALA A 61 -4.20 -8.99 7.42
C ALA A 61 -3.37 -9.89 8.34
N TRP A 62 -2.19 -9.43 8.72
CA TRP A 62 -1.31 -10.13 9.65
C TRP A 62 -1.99 -10.33 11.01
N ASP A 63 -2.46 -9.28 11.67
CA ASP A 63 -3.07 -9.35 13.01
C ASP A 63 -4.32 -10.24 13.02
N LEU A 64 -5.17 -10.13 11.98
CA LEU A 64 -6.32 -11.01 11.84
C LEU A 64 -5.90 -12.47 11.69
N SER A 65 -4.86 -12.77 10.92
CA SER A 65 -4.37 -14.14 10.75
C SER A 65 -3.78 -14.75 12.02
N GLN A 66 -3.20 -13.93 12.91
CA GLN A 66 -2.67 -14.39 14.19
C GLN A 66 -3.79 -14.77 15.20
N SER A 67 -4.89 -14.03 15.18
CA SER A 67 -6.04 -14.24 16.07
C SER A 67 -7.13 -15.13 15.47
N HIS A 68 -7.20 -15.21 14.13
CA HIS A 68 -8.21 -15.91 13.34
C HIS A 68 -7.55 -16.71 12.22
N PRO A 69 -7.20 -18.00 12.43
CA PRO A 69 -6.45 -18.82 11.47
C PRO A 69 -7.12 -18.99 10.09
N GLU A 70 -8.42 -18.70 10.01
CA GLU A 70 -9.17 -18.67 8.75
C GLU A 70 -8.81 -17.47 7.86
N PHE A 71 -8.12 -16.44 8.36
CA PHE A 71 -7.67 -15.33 7.54
C PHE A 71 -6.35 -15.63 6.83
N THR A 72 -6.20 -15.06 5.63
CA THR A 72 -4.91 -14.99 4.94
C THR A 72 -4.00 -13.99 5.65
N SER A 73 -2.70 -14.28 5.79
CA SER A 73 -1.72 -13.39 6.43
C SER A 73 -1.33 -12.18 5.58
N GLU A 74 -1.60 -12.25 4.27
CA GLU A 74 -1.30 -11.19 3.32
C GLU A 74 -2.59 -10.67 2.69
N PRO A 75 -2.69 -9.34 2.44
CA PRO A 75 -3.84 -8.77 1.76
C PRO A 75 -3.81 -9.09 0.27
N LEU A 76 -4.99 -9.20 -0.33
CA LEU A 76 -5.16 -9.22 -1.79
C LEU A 76 -5.20 -7.78 -2.29
N ILE A 77 -4.24 -7.38 -3.14
CA ILE A 77 -4.02 -5.98 -3.49
C ILE A 77 -4.49 -5.67 -4.90
N PHE A 78 -5.29 -4.63 -5.04
CA PHE A 78 -5.64 -3.98 -6.30
C PHE A 78 -5.03 -2.58 -6.34
N ASN A 79 -4.02 -2.39 -7.18
CA ASN A 79 -3.41 -1.08 -7.42
C ASN A 79 -4.20 -0.34 -8.49
N THR A 80 -4.89 0.72 -8.11
CA THR A 80 -5.73 1.51 -9.02
C THR A 80 -4.89 2.31 -10.01
N LYS A 81 -5.33 2.34 -11.25
CA LYS A 81 -4.72 3.10 -12.35
C LYS A 81 -5.74 4.08 -12.93
N THR A 82 -5.26 5.09 -13.65
CA THR A 82 -6.12 6.04 -14.36
C THR A 82 -6.97 5.41 -15.47
N THR A 83 -6.63 4.19 -15.88
CA THR A 83 -7.35 3.40 -16.89
C THR A 83 -8.14 2.24 -16.29
N SER A 84 -8.16 2.09 -14.96
CA SER A 84 -8.89 1.00 -14.31
C SER A 84 -10.39 1.10 -14.55
N VAL A 85 -11.00 -0.04 -14.82
CA VAL A 85 -12.46 -0.22 -14.86
C VAL A 85 -12.89 -1.17 -13.74
N ALA A 86 -14.14 -1.13 -13.34
CA ALA A 86 -14.65 -1.92 -12.22
C ALA A 86 -14.35 -3.43 -12.38
N GLN A 87 -14.47 -3.95 -13.60
CA GLN A 87 -14.18 -5.34 -13.91
C GLN A 87 -12.75 -5.77 -13.54
N ASP A 88 -11.76 -4.87 -13.71
CA ASP A 88 -10.34 -5.17 -13.42
C ASP A 88 -10.08 -5.58 -11.97
N MET A 89 -10.97 -5.19 -11.05
CA MET A 89 -10.88 -5.58 -9.64
C MET A 89 -11.28 -7.04 -9.42
N PHE A 90 -12.12 -7.58 -10.29
CA PHE A 90 -12.69 -8.93 -10.15
C PHE A 90 -11.97 -9.96 -10.98
N TYR A 91 -11.78 -9.71 -12.29
CA TYR A 91 -11.11 -10.64 -13.18
C TYR A 91 -10.58 -9.96 -14.45
N ILE A 92 -9.68 -10.65 -15.12
CA ILE A 92 -9.21 -10.33 -16.47
C ILE A 92 -9.50 -11.53 -17.37
N TYR A 93 -9.97 -11.24 -18.57
CA TYR A 93 -10.16 -12.23 -19.62
C TYR A 93 -9.15 -12.02 -20.75
N ASP A 94 -8.30 -13.03 -21.01
CA ASP A 94 -7.35 -13.02 -22.12
C ASP A 94 -8.01 -13.47 -23.42
N ALA A 95 -8.75 -12.54 -24.02
CA ALA A 95 -9.47 -12.77 -25.27
C ALA A 95 -8.53 -13.12 -26.44
N LEU A 96 -7.33 -12.52 -26.50
CA LEU A 96 -6.38 -12.77 -27.57
C LEU A 96 -5.83 -14.19 -27.55
N ARG A 97 -5.42 -14.63 -26.37
CA ARG A 97 -4.92 -16.00 -26.16
C ARG A 97 -6.04 -17.01 -26.42
N HIS A 98 -7.24 -16.75 -25.91
CA HIS A 98 -8.40 -17.64 -26.15
C HIS A 98 -8.72 -17.77 -27.65
N PHE A 99 -8.77 -16.67 -28.38
CA PHE A 99 -9.01 -16.66 -29.80
C PHE A 99 -7.91 -17.43 -30.58
N HIS A 100 -6.65 -17.19 -30.23
CA HIS A 100 -5.52 -17.90 -30.87
C HIS A 100 -5.61 -19.42 -30.67
N ASP A 101 -5.81 -19.85 -29.42
CA ASP A 101 -5.86 -21.28 -29.09
C ASP A 101 -7.10 -21.97 -29.64
N ALA A 102 -8.24 -21.28 -29.70
CA ALA A 102 -9.45 -21.77 -30.36
C ALA A 102 -9.23 -22.01 -31.87
N ASN A 103 -8.51 -21.12 -32.57
CA ASN A 103 -8.18 -21.30 -33.99
C ASN A 103 -7.21 -22.48 -34.24
N ILE A 104 -6.20 -22.65 -33.34
CA ILE A 104 -5.29 -23.80 -33.44
C ILE A 104 -6.06 -25.10 -33.25
N LYS A 105 -6.90 -25.23 -32.23
CA LYS A 105 -7.71 -26.42 -31.96
C LYS A 105 -8.73 -26.71 -33.07
N LYS A 106 -9.35 -25.66 -33.60
CA LYS A 106 -10.24 -25.80 -34.76
C LYS A 106 -9.52 -26.44 -35.96
N ASN A 107 -8.28 -26.00 -36.24
CA ASN A 107 -7.48 -26.59 -37.37
C ASN A 107 -7.09 -28.04 -37.08
N GLN A 108 -7.03 -28.46 -35.82
CA GLN A 108 -6.73 -29.81 -35.37
C GLN A 108 -7.99 -30.68 -35.22
N MET A 109 -9.18 -30.17 -35.51
CA MET A 109 -10.49 -30.82 -35.27
C MET A 109 -10.72 -31.21 -33.80
N ALA A 110 -10.11 -30.48 -32.88
CA ALA A 110 -10.26 -30.68 -31.44
C ALA A 110 -11.34 -29.74 -30.86
N GLU A 111 -11.88 -30.07 -29.68
CA GLU A 111 -12.83 -29.22 -28.97
C GLU A 111 -12.24 -27.87 -28.61
N ALA A 112 -13.08 -26.84 -28.64
CA ALA A 112 -12.68 -25.50 -28.23
C ALA A 112 -12.24 -25.50 -26.76
N PRO A 113 -11.20 -24.75 -26.41
CA PRO A 113 -10.76 -24.69 -25.00
C PRO A 113 -11.81 -23.99 -24.14
N PRO A 114 -12.00 -24.42 -22.87
CA PRO A 114 -12.97 -23.80 -21.99
C PRO A 114 -12.57 -22.35 -21.68
N THR A 115 -13.54 -21.45 -21.70
CA THR A 115 -13.32 -20.02 -21.43
C THR A 115 -12.68 -19.75 -20.07
N SER A 116 -12.96 -20.61 -19.08
CA SER A 116 -12.38 -20.52 -17.72
C SER A 116 -10.85 -20.50 -17.70
N ASP A 117 -10.21 -21.17 -18.66
CA ASP A 117 -8.73 -21.26 -18.70
C ASP A 117 -8.06 -19.93 -19.09
N TYR A 118 -8.86 -18.97 -19.56
CA TYR A 118 -8.43 -17.64 -20.01
C TYR A 118 -8.94 -16.52 -19.08
N ILE A 119 -9.51 -16.89 -17.93
CA ILE A 119 -9.99 -15.97 -16.92
C ILE A 119 -9.08 -16.07 -15.68
N GLU A 120 -8.48 -14.94 -15.33
CA GLU A 120 -7.67 -14.78 -14.14
C GLU A 120 -8.44 -13.92 -13.13
N LEU A 121 -8.74 -14.50 -11.95
CA LEU A 121 -9.35 -13.72 -10.86
C LEU A 121 -8.33 -12.71 -10.30
N ARG A 122 -8.80 -11.47 -10.12
CA ARG A 122 -8.05 -10.38 -9.50
C ARG A 122 -8.41 -10.25 -8.03
N ALA A 123 -7.86 -9.23 -7.36
CA ALA A 123 -7.89 -9.13 -5.89
C ALA A 123 -9.25 -9.41 -5.25
N PHE A 124 -10.31 -8.70 -5.67
CA PHE A 124 -11.62 -8.87 -5.06
C PHE A 124 -12.34 -10.15 -5.54
N GLY A 125 -12.22 -10.46 -6.83
CA GLY A 125 -12.75 -11.72 -7.37
C GLY A 125 -12.12 -12.93 -6.72
N LYS A 126 -10.79 -12.90 -6.49
CA LYS A 126 -10.06 -13.95 -5.75
C LYS A 126 -10.54 -14.05 -4.30
N ALA A 127 -10.78 -12.93 -3.61
CA ALA A 127 -11.31 -12.92 -2.26
C ALA A 127 -12.68 -13.58 -2.17
N LEU A 128 -13.58 -13.26 -3.11
CA LEU A 128 -14.92 -13.85 -3.16
C LEU A 128 -14.86 -15.36 -3.42
N ALA A 129 -14.11 -15.79 -4.44
CA ALA A 129 -13.95 -17.22 -4.75
C ALA A 129 -13.29 -17.99 -3.59
N LEU A 130 -12.23 -17.43 -2.98
CA LEU A 130 -11.52 -18.04 -1.85
C LEU A 130 -12.41 -18.20 -0.62
N SER A 131 -13.35 -17.28 -0.39
CA SER A 131 -14.28 -17.35 0.72
C SER A 131 -15.37 -18.43 0.56
N ASN A 132 -15.55 -18.96 -0.66
CA ASN A 132 -16.66 -19.84 -0.99
C ASN A 132 -16.20 -21.29 -1.21
N PRO A 133 -16.51 -22.23 -0.30
CA PRO A 133 -16.11 -23.63 -0.45
C PRO A 133 -16.61 -24.31 -1.73
N GLU A 134 -17.80 -23.91 -2.23
CA GLU A 134 -18.35 -24.47 -3.47
C GLU A 134 -17.53 -24.10 -4.69
N GLU A 135 -17.00 -22.86 -4.74
CA GLU A 135 -16.14 -22.41 -5.82
C GLU A 135 -14.79 -23.14 -5.83
N LEU A 136 -14.25 -23.43 -4.63
CA LEU A 136 -13.02 -24.22 -4.49
C LEU A 136 -13.23 -25.67 -4.96
N GLN A 137 -14.37 -26.30 -4.61
CA GLN A 137 -14.69 -27.66 -5.05
C GLN A 137 -14.84 -27.76 -6.56
N LYS A 138 -15.40 -26.74 -7.21
CA LYS A 138 -15.51 -26.69 -8.67
C LYS A 138 -14.15 -26.55 -9.35
N GLY A 139 -13.14 -25.97 -8.69
CA GLY A 139 -11.78 -25.79 -9.20
C GLY A 139 -11.67 -25.03 -10.52
N ARG A 140 -12.71 -24.25 -10.88
CA ARG A 140 -12.83 -23.64 -12.20
C ARG A 140 -11.92 -22.41 -12.38
N PHE A 141 -11.84 -21.57 -11.37
CA PHE A 141 -11.12 -20.29 -11.43
C PHE A 141 -10.04 -20.17 -10.36
N ILE A 142 -10.08 -20.99 -9.32
CA ILE A 142 -9.14 -20.97 -8.20
C ILE A 142 -8.87 -22.41 -7.75
N GLN A 143 -7.61 -22.70 -7.44
CA GLN A 143 -7.17 -24.03 -6.96
C GLN A 143 -6.57 -23.84 -5.57
N GLU A 144 -7.41 -23.90 -4.56
CA GLU A 144 -7.01 -23.82 -3.16
C GLU A 144 -7.71 -24.94 -2.38
N ASN A 145 -7.04 -25.48 -1.37
CA ASN A 145 -7.55 -26.64 -0.63
C ASN A 145 -8.55 -26.26 0.46
N MET A 146 -8.53 -25.02 0.93
CA MET A 146 -9.37 -24.55 2.03
C MET A 146 -9.90 -23.15 1.76
N SER A 147 -11.17 -22.92 2.08
CA SER A 147 -11.77 -21.59 2.04
C SER A 147 -11.20 -20.70 3.15
N LYS A 148 -11.06 -19.42 2.88
CA LYS A 148 -10.44 -18.44 3.79
C LYS A 148 -11.15 -17.11 3.75
N SER A 149 -11.10 -16.43 4.88
CA SER A 149 -11.33 -15.00 5.01
C SER A 149 -10.11 -14.21 4.51
N SER A 150 -10.29 -13.01 4.03
CA SER A 150 -9.21 -12.21 3.48
C SER A 150 -9.39 -10.71 3.71
N VAL A 151 -8.28 -9.98 3.65
CA VAL A 151 -8.26 -8.52 3.55
C VAL A 151 -8.02 -8.15 2.10
N VAL A 152 -8.84 -7.27 1.54
CA VAL A 152 -8.67 -6.72 0.19
C VAL A 152 -8.28 -5.25 0.31
N LEU A 153 -7.17 -4.89 -0.30
CA LEU A 153 -6.70 -3.52 -0.42
C LEU A 153 -6.99 -2.98 -1.82
N ILE A 154 -7.74 -1.88 -1.89
CA ILE A 154 -7.88 -1.06 -3.09
C ILE A 154 -7.01 0.18 -2.89
N ASP A 155 -5.82 0.15 -3.47
CA ASP A 155 -4.82 1.20 -3.23
C ASP A 155 -4.98 2.38 -4.19
N GLU A 156 -4.91 3.60 -3.65
CA GLU A 156 -4.96 4.87 -4.38
C GLU A 156 -6.23 5.04 -5.23
N ILE A 157 -7.41 4.80 -4.64
CA ILE A 157 -8.70 4.88 -5.34
C ILE A 157 -8.97 6.25 -6.00
N ASP A 158 -8.36 7.32 -5.50
CA ASP A 158 -8.43 8.66 -6.07
C ASP A 158 -7.72 8.80 -7.43
N LYS A 159 -6.93 7.82 -7.86
CA LYS A 159 -6.34 7.76 -9.20
C LYS A 159 -7.29 7.21 -10.27
N ALA A 160 -8.33 6.50 -9.86
CA ALA A 160 -9.30 5.92 -10.78
C ALA A 160 -10.09 6.99 -11.56
N PRO A 161 -10.69 6.64 -12.70
CA PRO A 161 -11.72 7.45 -13.32
C PRO A 161 -12.84 7.78 -12.31
N ARG A 162 -13.48 8.94 -12.49
CA ARG A 162 -14.46 9.50 -11.53
C ARG A 162 -15.62 8.55 -11.21
N ASP A 163 -16.02 7.74 -12.18
CA ASP A 163 -17.17 6.84 -12.04
C ASP A 163 -16.80 5.53 -11.35
N PHE A 164 -15.53 5.13 -11.40
CA PHE A 164 -15.04 3.87 -10.85
C PHE A 164 -15.46 3.61 -9.39
N PRO A 165 -15.36 4.57 -8.42
CA PRO A 165 -15.78 4.32 -7.06
C PRO A 165 -17.26 3.95 -6.93
N ASN A 166 -18.13 4.56 -7.75
CA ASN A 166 -19.55 4.23 -7.75
C ASN A 166 -19.83 2.88 -8.41
N ASP A 167 -19.09 2.56 -9.48
CA ASP A 167 -19.27 1.32 -10.24
C ASP A 167 -18.95 0.06 -9.43
N ILE A 168 -18.02 0.16 -8.46
CA ILE A 168 -17.64 -0.97 -7.61
C ILE A 168 -18.52 -1.14 -6.37
N LEU A 169 -19.34 -0.12 -6.03
CA LEU A 169 -20.10 -0.13 -4.77
C LEU A 169 -21.12 -1.27 -4.70
N ASN A 170 -21.81 -1.52 -5.80
CA ASN A 170 -22.86 -2.54 -5.84
C ASN A 170 -22.29 -3.95 -5.60
N GLU A 171 -21.17 -4.25 -6.22
CA GLU A 171 -20.49 -5.54 -6.08
C GLU A 171 -19.87 -5.71 -4.69
N ILE A 172 -19.35 -4.64 -4.12
CA ILE A 172 -18.80 -4.65 -2.75
C ILE A 172 -19.94 -4.83 -1.73
N GLU A 173 -21.07 -4.14 -1.88
CA GLU A 173 -22.21 -4.27 -0.97
C GLU A 173 -22.85 -5.66 -1.03
N ASN A 174 -23.04 -6.19 -2.23
CA ASN A 174 -23.66 -7.51 -2.43
C ASN A 174 -22.66 -8.66 -2.27
N MET A 175 -21.35 -8.39 -2.22
CA MET A 175 -20.29 -9.40 -2.14
C MET A 175 -20.44 -10.46 -3.23
N GLU A 176 -20.73 -10.01 -4.46
CA GLU A 176 -20.87 -10.88 -5.64
C GLU A 176 -20.43 -10.15 -6.92
N PHE A 177 -20.06 -10.92 -7.93
CA PHE A 177 -19.82 -10.41 -9.29
C PHE A 177 -20.14 -11.47 -10.33
N GLU A 178 -20.22 -11.04 -11.59
CA GLU A 178 -20.57 -11.89 -12.72
C GLU A 178 -19.47 -11.90 -13.78
N ILE A 179 -19.10 -13.09 -14.24
CA ILE A 179 -18.13 -13.32 -15.32
C ILE A 179 -18.93 -13.51 -16.61
N LYS A 180 -19.04 -12.45 -17.41
CA LYS A 180 -19.85 -12.43 -18.64
C LYS A 180 -19.38 -13.44 -19.67
N GLU A 181 -18.08 -13.54 -19.88
CA GLU A 181 -17.44 -14.41 -20.86
C GLU A 181 -17.60 -15.90 -20.51
N ALA A 182 -17.84 -16.22 -19.25
CA ALA A 182 -18.13 -17.59 -18.80
C ALA A 182 -19.64 -17.91 -18.74
N GLY A 183 -20.45 -17.27 -19.57
CA GLY A 183 -21.90 -17.47 -19.63
C GLY A 183 -22.65 -16.86 -18.45
N ASN A 184 -22.22 -15.66 -18.04
CA ASN A 184 -22.77 -14.93 -16.90
C ASN A 184 -22.63 -15.70 -15.58
N TYR A 185 -21.47 -16.32 -15.39
CA TYR A 185 -21.21 -17.10 -14.20
C TYR A 185 -21.04 -16.20 -12.98
N LYS A 186 -21.85 -16.43 -11.92
CA LYS A 186 -21.83 -15.62 -10.70
C LYS A 186 -20.96 -16.25 -9.63
N ILE A 187 -20.07 -15.47 -9.07
CA ILE A 187 -19.28 -15.81 -7.89
C ILE A 187 -19.74 -14.92 -6.72
N LYS A 188 -20.07 -15.57 -5.59
CA LYS A 188 -20.54 -14.91 -4.37
C LYS A 188 -19.64 -15.27 -3.21
N LYS A 189 -19.61 -14.39 -2.21
CA LYS A 189 -18.95 -14.64 -0.94
C LYS A 189 -19.58 -15.85 -0.24
N GLY A 190 -18.77 -16.74 0.30
CA GLY A 190 -19.23 -17.82 1.17
C GLY A 190 -19.80 -17.30 2.49
N PRO A 191 -20.75 -18.04 3.13
CA PRO A 191 -21.43 -17.59 4.34
C PRO A 191 -20.52 -17.49 5.56
N ASP A 192 -19.55 -18.38 5.68
CA ASP A 192 -18.75 -18.58 6.90
C ASP A 192 -17.48 -17.72 6.95
N HIS A 193 -17.14 -17.04 5.85
CA HIS A 193 -15.93 -16.27 5.73
C HIS A 193 -16.19 -14.77 5.62
N ARG A 194 -15.18 -13.98 6.00
CA ARG A 194 -15.21 -12.51 5.95
C ARG A 194 -14.26 -11.97 4.90
N ILE A 195 -14.64 -10.87 4.29
CA ILE A 195 -13.81 -10.06 3.41
C ILE A 195 -13.76 -8.66 3.98
N VAL A 196 -12.60 -8.25 4.48
CA VAL A 196 -12.38 -6.90 5.01
C VAL A 196 -11.84 -6.04 3.88
N VAL A 197 -12.56 -4.99 3.51
CA VAL A 197 -12.18 -4.10 2.40
C VAL A 197 -11.55 -2.83 2.96
N ILE A 198 -10.32 -2.55 2.53
CA ILE A 198 -9.57 -1.34 2.87
C ILE A 198 -9.30 -0.58 1.59
N MET A 199 -9.61 0.70 1.58
CA MET A 199 -9.36 1.59 0.45
C MET A 199 -8.43 2.70 0.90
N THR A 200 -7.46 3.07 0.08
CA THR A 200 -6.59 4.20 0.36
C THR A 200 -6.80 5.34 -0.63
N SER A 201 -6.64 6.56 -0.16
CA SER A 201 -6.67 7.75 -0.99
C SER A 201 -5.69 8.80 -0.47
N ASN A 202 -5.09 9.57 -1.36
CA ASN A 202 -4.29 10.74 -0.99
C ASN A 202 -5.14 12.01 -0.93
N SER A 203 -6.37 11.97 -1.43
CA SER A 203 -7.29 13.12 -1.45
C SER A 203 -8.75 12.68 -1.44
N GLU A 204 -9.54 13.29 -0.58
CA GLU A 204 -10.98 13.05 -0.47
C GLU A 204 -11.78 13.83 -1.54
N LYS A 205 -11.18 14.89 -2.11
CA LYS A 205 -11.86 15.85 -2.97
C LYS A 205 -12.43 15.27 -4.27
N ASN A 206 -11.89 14.15 -4.70
CA ASN A 206 -12.25 13.52 -5.98
C ASN A 206 -13.22 12.34 -5.81
N LEU A 207 -13.56 11.98 -4.57
CA LEU A 207 -14.46 10.85 -4.31
C LEU A 207 -15.91 11.30 -4.23
N PRO A 208 -16.85 10.57 -4.90
CA PRO A 208 -18.26 10.92 -4.88
C PRO A 208 -18.89 10.83 -3.48
N GLU A 209 -19.77 11.75 -3.14
CA GLU A 209 -20.46 11.76 -1.83
C GLU A 209 -21.24 10.46 -1.54
N PRO A 210 -21.98 9.86 -2.53
CA PRO A 210 -22.64 8.57 -2.32
C PRO A 210 -21.69 7.43 -1.95
N PHE A 211 -20.48 7.46 -2.48
CA PHE A 211 -19.41 6.51 -2.13
C PHE A 211 -18.93 6.72 -0.68
N LEU A 212 -18.65 7.97 -0.30
CA LEU A 212 -18.15 8.28 1.05
C LEU A 212 -19.13 7.86 2.14
N ARG A 213 -20.46 7.98 1.90
CA ARG A 213 -21.51 7.59 2.87
C ARG A 213 -21.59 6.08 3.14
N ARG A 214 -20.97 5.26 2.28
CA ARG A 214 -20.98 3.80 2.40
C ARG A 214 -19.69 3.25 2.99
N CYS A 215 -18.76 4.13 3.34
CA CYS A 215 -17.46 3.77 3.93
C CYS A 215 -17.38 4.24 5.37
N VAL A 216 -16.68 3.47 6.19
CA VAL A 216 -16.09 3.99 7.42
C VAL A 216 -14.88 4.82 7.01
N PHE A 217 -14.82 6.06 7.48
CA PHE A 217 -13.78 7.00 7.08
C PHE A 217 -12.79 7.23 8.21
N TYR A 218 -11.49 7.19 7.87
CA TYR A 218 -10.45 7.60 8.78
C TYR A 218 -9.34 8.37 8.05
N ARG A 219 -8.91 9.48 8.63
CA ARG A 219 -7.77 10.23 8.12
C ARG A 219 -6.58 10.02 9.03
N ILE A 220 -5.51 9.43 8.49
CA ILE A 220 -4.24 9.30 9.20
C ILE A 220 -3.59 10.69 9.27
N PRO A 221 -3.45 11.27 10.48
CA PRO A 221 -2.71 12.51 10.66
C PRO A 221 -1.23 12.28 10.39
N PHE A 222 -0.48 13.35 10.15
CA PHE A 222 0.98 13.22 10.19
C PHE A 222 1.40 12.93 11.64
N PRO A 223 2.28 11.93 11.88
CA PRO A 223 2.66 11.55 13.24
C PRO A 223 3.34 12.69 13.99
N GLU A 224 3.07 12.82 15.26
CA GLU A 224 3.79 13.72 16.16
C GLU A 224 5.19 13.19 16.48
N LYS A 225 6.04 14.01 17.09
CA LYS A 225 7.47 13.72 17.35
C LYS A 225 7.66 12.37 18.06
N GLU A 226 6.89 12.10 19.09
CA GLU A 226 6.97 10.87 19.89
C GLU A 226 6.60 9.64 19.04
N GLN A 227 5.58 9.76 18.21
CA GLN A 227 5.19 8.70 17.27
C GLN A 227 6.23 8.50 16.16
N LEU A 228 6.84 9.59 15.66
CA LEU A 228 7.93 9.50 14.67
C LEU A 228 9.13 8.74 15.25
N LEU A 229 9.51 9.01 16.52
CA LEU A 229 10.57 8.25 17.21
C LEU A 229 10.24 6.76 17.27
N GLN A 230 9.05 6.41 17.74
CA GLN A 230 8.61 5.01 17.80
C GLN A 230 8.64 4.33 16.44
N ILE A 231 8.18 5.02 15.38
CA ILE A 231 8.22 4.50 14.00
C ILE A 231 9.66 4.28 13.55
N VAL A 232 10.56 5.21 13.84
CA VAL A 232 11.98 5.09 13.48
C VAL A 232 12.62 3.92 14.21
N GLU A 233 12.42 3.79 15.52
CA GLU A 233 12.91 2.67 16.35
C GLU A 233 12.40 1.32 15.82
N SER A 234 11.11 1.23 15.50
CA SER A 234 10.52 -0.02 14.97
C SER A 234 11.05 -0.42 13.59
N GLN A 235 11.51 0.56 12.80
CA GLN A 235 11.95 0.34 11.40
C GLN A 235 13.47 0.25 11.23
N LEU A 236 14.25 0.87 12.11
CA LEU A 236 15.72 0.86 12.10
C LEU A 236 16.29 -0.11 13.15
N GLY A 237 15.51 -0.49 14.16
CA GLY A 237 15.90 -1.32 15.29
C GLY A 237 16.01 -0.52 16.59
N GLU A 238 15.64 -1.13 17.71
CA GLU A 238 15.52 -0.50 19.05
C GLU A 238 16.83 0.10 19.62
N ARG A 239 17.97 -0.16 19.02
CA ARG A 239 19.30 0.35 19.45
C ARG A 239 19.99 1.13 18.35
N ASN A 240 19.23 1.68 17.42
CA ASN A 240 19.81 2.44 16.33
C ASN A 240 20.04 3.89 16.78
N ASP A 241 21.29 4.34 16.77
CA ASP A 241 21.67 5.70 17.17
C ASP A 241 20.98 6.79 16.32
N TYR A 242 20.46 6.42 15.14
CA TYR A 242 19.70 7.33 14.26
C TYR A 242 18.23 7.48 14.65
N ALA A 243 17.74 6.76 15.65
CA ALA A 243 16.49 7.06 16.34
C ALA A 243 16.75 8.18 17.39
N ASP A 244 17.18 9.34 16.92
CA ASP A 244 17.64 10.49 17.72
C ASP A 244 16.66 11.66 17.61
N GLU A 245 16.27 12.22 18.74
CA GLU A 245 15.32 13.32 18.81
C GLU A 245 15.77 14.55 18.01
N LYS A 246 17.08 14.87 18.01
CA LYS A 246 17.62 16.04 17.29
C LYS A 246 17.50 15.86 15.78
N LEU A 247 17.65 14.62 15.29
CA LEU A 247 17.45 14.33 13.87
C LEU A 247 15.97 14.50 13.48
N ILE A 248 15.05 14.07 14.34
CA ILE A 248 13.61 14.24 14.11
C ILE A 248 13.23 15.72 14.18
N GLU A 249 13.70 16.47 15.18
CA GLU A 249 13.49 17.93 15.26
C GLU A 249 14.00 18.66 14.02
N HIS A 250 15.17 18.26 13.55
CA HIS A 250 15.73 18.84 12.32
C HIS A 250 14.86 18.52 11.10
N PHE A 251 14.36 17.28 10.98
CA PHE A 251 13.44 16.88 9.95
C PHE A 251 12.13 17.68 10.00
N GLU A 252 11.53 17.85 11.18
CA GLU A 252 10.31 18.65 11.36
C GLU A 252 10.52 20.11 10.97
N THR A 253 11.69 20.68 11.34
CA THR A 253 12.06 22.03 10.96
C THR A 253 12.18 22.15 9.43
N ILE A 254 12.81 21.18 8.76
CA ILE A 254 12.88 21.12 7.30
C ILE A 254 11.47 21.01 6.71
N ARG A 255 10.64 20.12 7.25
CA ARG A 255 9.27 19.95 6.79
C ARG A 255 8.43 21.22 6.91
N SER A 256 8.68 22.05 7.93
CA SER A 256 7.97 23.31 8.12
C SER A 256 8.28 24.36 7.06
N VAL A 257 9.50 24.36 6.50
CA VAL A 257 9.94 25.32 5.48
C VAL A 257 9.66 24.88 4.05
N ILE A 258 9.36 23.59 3.84
CA ILE A 258 8.97 23.04 2.52
C ILE A 258 7.52 23.44 2.20
N LYS A 259 7.31 24.03 1.02
CA LYS A 259 6.00 24.59 0.63
C LYS A 259 5.17 23.65 -0.26
N LYS A 260 5.81 22.93 -1.19
CA LYS A 260 5.07 22.17 -2.20
C LYS A 260 4.74 20.74 -1.78
N LYS A 261 5.77 19.95 -1.52
CA LYS A 261 5.63 18.53 -1.15
C LYS A 261 6.37 18.29 0.14
N LYS A 262 5.67 18.44 1.25
CA LYS A 262 6.23 18.17 2.57
C LYS A 262 6.68 16.71 2.65
N PRO A 263 7.91 16.43 3.11
CA PRO A 263 8.37 15.06 3.30
C PRO A 263 7.55 14.37 4.38
N ALA A 264 7.25 13.10 4.18
CA ALA A 264 6.49 12.27 5.11
C ALA A 264 7.39 11.22 5.77
N THR A 265 6.80 10.31 6.52
CA THR A 265 7.51 9.27 7.28
C THR A 265 8.42 8.40 6.40
N ALA A 266 7.99 8.10 5.18
CA ALA A 266 8.82 7.32 4.24
C ALA A 266 10.12 8.06 3.84
N GLU A 267 10.04 9.39 3.61
CA GLU A 267 11.21 10.21 3.33
C GLU A 267 12.09 10.40 4.56
N LEU A 268 11.51 10.51 5.76
CA LEU A 268 12.27 10.51 7.02
C LEU A 268 13.12 9.24 7.15
N LEU A 269 12.51 8.07 7.04
CA LEU A 269 13.22 6.79 7.14
C LEU A 269 14.31 6.64 6.06
N ALA A 270 14.01 7.05 4.83
CA ALA A 270 15.00 7.02 3.76
C ALA A 270 16.16 8.00 4.02
N TRP A 271 15.86 9.18 4.56
CA TRP A 271 16.88 10.18 4.92
C TRP A 271 17.78 9.68 6.06
N LEU A 272 17.22 9.13 7.13
CA LEU A 272 17.99 8.56 8.25
C LEU A 272 18.91 7.44 7.79
N ARG A 273 18.43 6.55 6.90
CA ARG A 273 19.28 5.49 6.30
C ARG A 273 20.46 6.03 5.50
N ILE A 274 20.28 7.15 4.78
CA ILE A 274 21.38 7.81 4.08
C ILE A 274 22.36 8.43 5.07
N LEU A 275 21.90 9.02 6.15
CA LEU A 275 22.77 9.54 7.21
C LEU A 275 23.57 8.42 7.89
N GLU A 276 22.94 7.29 8.18
CA GLU A 276 23.56 6.10 8.75
C GLU A 276 24.63 5.55 7.80
N LEU A 277 24.31 5.37 6.51
CA LEU A 277 25.24 4.91 5.49
C LEU A 277 26.51 5.76 5.37
N HIS A 278 26.39 7.06 5.61
CA HIS A 278 27.50 8.00 5.59
C HIS A 278 28.09 8.30 6.98
N HIS A 279 27.74 7.53 7.98
CA HIS A 279 28.28 7.64 9.34
C HIS A 279 28.19 9.07 9.90
N PHE A 280 26.99 9.69 9.72
CA PHE A 280 26.79 11.09 10.06
C PHE A 280 26.97 11.37 11.57
N LEU A 281 26.62 10.42 12.43
CA LEU A 281 26.71 10.51 13.90
C LEU A 281 28.06 10.10 14.50
N ASP A 282 29.05 9.68 13.69
CA ASP A 282 30.39 9.35 14.20
C ASP A 282 31.06 10.52 14.92
N ASP A 283 30.72 11.75 14.53
CA ASP A 283 31.10 12.97 15.22
C ASP A 283 29.88 13.53 15.97
N SER A 284 30.07 14.18 17.11
CA SER A 284 28.99 14.85 17.83
C SER A 284 28.26 15.85 16.93
N VAL A 285 26.93 15.74 16.85
CA VAL A 285 26.11 16.58 15.96
C VAL A 285 25.57 17.79 16.73
N ASN A 286 25.92 18.98 16.22
CA ASN A 286 25.27 20.22 16.57
C ASN A 286 24.87 20.93 15.27
N PHE A 287 23.56 20.99 15.00
CA PHE A 287 23.04 21.59 13.76
C PHE A 287 23.37 23.09 13.60
N ASN A 288 23.75 23.77 14.67
CA ASN A 288 24.21 25.14 14.61
C ASN A 288 25.71 25.26 14.31
N LEU A 289 26.48 24.18 14.46
CA LEU A 289 27.93 24.16 14.30
C LEU A 289 28.39 22.85 13.61
N LEU A 290 27.99 22.69 12.35
CA LEU A 290 28.34 21.50 11.56
C LEU A 290 29.74 21.59 10.98
N ASN A 291 30.50 20.49 11.03
CA ASN A 291 31.77 20.39 10.34
C ASN A 291 31.58 20.24 8.80
N SER A 292 32.69 20.35 8.04
CA SER A 292 32.66 20.30 6.58
C SER A 292 32.14 18.96 6.03
N ARG A 293 32.44 17.82 6.73
CA ARG A 293 31.94 16.48 6.36
C ARG A 293 30.42 16.41 6.58
N GLN A 294 29.95 16.81 7.74
CA GLN A 294 28.52 16.82 8.09
C GLN A 294 27.71 17.69 7.12
N LYS A 295 28.18 18.89 6.79
CA LYS A 295 27.54 19.77 5.80
C LYS A 295 27.45 19.10 4.42
N LYS A 296 28.50 18.38 3.98
CA LYS A 296 28.49 17.66 2.70
C LYS A 296 27.45 16.53 2.70
N VAL A 297 27.38 15.74 3.78
CA VAL A 297 26.43 14.64 3.91
C VAL A 297 25.00 15.16 3.92
N LEU A 298 24.69 16.19 4.71
CA LEU A 298 23.37 16.81 4.76
C LEU A 298 22.97 17.39 3.40
N LYS A 299 23.87 18.13 2.73
CA LYS A 299 23.60 18.68 1.40
C LYS A 299 23.19 17.62 0.42
N MET A 300 23.89 16.50 0.39
CA MET A 300 23.56 15.37 -0.49
C MET A 300 22.23 14.71 -0.10
N SER A 301 22.00 14.48 1.20
CA SER A 301 20.83 13.77 1.72
C SER A 301 19.52 14.57 1.63
N TYR A 302 19.57 15.90 1.59
CA TYR A 302 18.38 16.75 1.47
C TYR A 302 17.60 16.53 0.17
N SER A 303 18.23 15.97 -0.87
CA SER A 303 17.54 15.55 -2.09
C SER A 303 16.49 14.45 -1.84
N VAL A 304 16.60 13.70 -0.73
CA VAL A 304 15.60 12.73 -0.30
C VAL A 304 14.35 13.44 0.24
N LEU A 305 14.53 14.55 0.95
CA LEU A 305 13.45 15.29 1.62
C LEU A 305 12.76 16.30 0.68
N ALA A 306 13.50 16.98 -0.18
CA ALA A 306 12.95 17.96 -1.09
C ALA A 306 12.70 17.35 -2.48
N LYS A 307 11.49 17.56 -3.02
CA LYS A 307 11.08 17.09 -4.36
C LYS A 307 10.89 18.25 -5.37
N ASP A 308 11.38 19.44 -5.00
CA ASP A 308 11.33 20.66 -5.83
C ASP A 308 12.63 21.43 -5.70
N LYS A 309 13.10 22.02 -6.81
CA LYS A 309 14.35 22.78 -6.85
C LYS A 309 14.38 23.97 -5.89
N ASN A 310 13.24 24.66 -5.74
CA ASN A 310 13.18 25.85 -4.89
C ASN A 310 13.18 25.45 -3.41
N ASP A 311 12.46 24.37 -3.05
CA ASP A 311 12.46 23.83 -1.70
C ASP A 311 13.85 23.32 -1.33
N LEU A 312 14.55 22.60 -2.22
CA LEU A 312 15.93 22.15 -1.98
C LEU A 312 16.88 23.34 -1.73
N LYS A 313 16.83 24.38 -2.58
CA LYS A 313 17.64 25.57 -2.41
C LYS A 313 17.33 26.31 -1.11
N ASN A 314 16.06 26.33 -0.72
CA ASN A 314 15.62 26.95 0.53
C ASN A 314 16.21 26.23 1.75
N ILE A 315 16.15 24.89 1.76
CA ILE A 315 16.75 24.07 2.82
C ILE A 315 18.27 24.31 2.90
N GLU A 316 18.97 24.21 1.76
CA GLU A 316 20.43 24.44 1.73
C GLU A 316 20.80 25.82 2.29
N THR A 317 20.03 26.86 1.92
CA THR A 317 20.29 28.23 2.36
C THR A 317 20.04 28.42 3.86
N ASN A 318 19.05 27.75 4.42
CA ASN A 318 18.68 27.92 5.83
C ASN A 318 19.53 27.06 6.79
N PHE A 319 19.96 25.87 6.36
CA PHE A 319 20.55 24.88 7.25
C PHE A 319 22.03 24.55 6.97
N LEU A 320 22.64 25.06 5.89
CA LEU A 320 24.03 24.76 5.55
C LEU A 320 24.92 26.03 5.48
N LYS A 321 24.53 27.09 6.19
CA LYS A 321 25.33 28.31 6.29
C LYS A 321 26.64 28.10 7.02
#